data_c052c247ea58201232f2f63924282abd
#
_entry.id   c052c247ea58201232f2f63924282abd
#
_cell.length_a   1.000
_cell.length_b   1.000
_cell.length_c   1.000
_cell.angle_alpha   90.00
_cell.angle_beta   90.00
_cell.angle_gamma   90.00
#
_symmetry.space_group_name_H-M   'P 1'
#
loop_
_entity.id
_entity.type
_entity.pdbx_description
1 polymer ?
#
loop_
_entity_poly.entity_id
_entity_poly.type
_entity_poly.pdbx_seq_one_letter_code
_entity_poly.pdbx_strand_id
1 'polypeptide(L)'
;VRRLVVLALLVLPVLPLGAPSAQAAPRTWHVGPSRALTTPSAAAAVARDGDTVLIDAGTYAGDVATWTQDDLTLRGAGGRAHLAADGQSAQGKAIWVIAGDRTTVDRIEFSGAAVPDQNGAGIRLEGDGLTVSRSSFHDNQEGILTGALPDSDVVIRRSRFVGNGAGDGYSHNLYVGAVRSLSVTGSLFAGAVVGHELKSRAARTTIVGNLFDDGTATASYSIDLPNGGRSLVAGNVIVQGPASENPALIAYGEEGLTGSNQLWVVHNTFVNRRDSGTFVRLTDGAHARLRNNLLVGPGDLTDGAASSRGDRRVGLDGFRDPAHDDFRLRPDSPAVDRGVRVPPRWRPRWEYAAPAGLRRRPLVGRPDLGAYELR
;
A
#
# COMPACT_ATOMS: atom_id res chain seq x y z
N VAL A 1 64.27 -21.22 -57.63
CA VAL A 1 63.68 -19.94 -57.37
C VAL A 1 62.75 -20.09 -56.13
N ARG A 2 63.26 -19.66 -54.93
CA ARG A 2 62.49 -19.68 -53.69
C ARG A 2 61.81 -18.31 -53.56
N ARG A 3 60.50 -18.29 -53.49
CA ARG A 3 59.70 -17.03 -53.17
C ARG A 3 59.60 -16.89 -51.67
N LEU A 4 60.16 -15.76 -51.14
CA LEU A 4 59.96 -15.33 -49.77
C LEU A 4 58.57 -14.70 -49.68
N VAL A 5 57.72 -15.17 -48.80
CA VAL A 5 56.46 -14.51 -48.44
C VAL A 5 56.75 -13.72 -47.19
N VAL A 6 56.69 -12.39 -47.28
CA VAL A 6 56.76 -11.46 -46.14
C VAL A 6 55.34 -11.29 -45.59
N LEU A 7 55.10 -11.77 -44.39
CA LEU A 7 53.83 -11.58 -43.65
C LEU A 7 53.95 -10.25 -42.89
N ALA A 8 53.20 -9.23 -43.32
CA ALA A 8 53.11 -7.97 -42.61
C ALA A 8 52.09 -8.12 -41.44
N LEU A 9 52.57 -8.04 -40.19
CA LEU A 9 51.74 -7.99 -39.02
C LEU A 9 51.13 -6.55 -38.91
N LEU A 10 49.81 -6.43 -39.09
CA LEU A 10 49.08 -5.19 -38.77
C LEU A 10 48.85 -5.16 -37.26
N VAL A 11 49.55 -4.29 -36.56
CA VAL A 11 49.27 -3.95 -35.15
C VAL A 11 48.17 -2.87 -35.12
N LEU A 12 46.95 -3.26 -34.78
CA LEU A 12 45.85 -2.34 -34.52
C LEU A 12 46.08 -1.71 -33.14
N PRO A 13 45.94 -0.38 -33.01
CA PRO A 13 46.02 0.27 -31.71
C PRO A 13 44.81 -0.09 -30.86
N VAL A 14 45.03 -0.67 -29.68
CA VAL A 14 44.01 -0.88 -28.64
C VAL A 14 43.71 0.48 -28.05
N LEU A 15 42.54 1.02 -28.38
CA LEU A 15 41.99 2.23 -27.70
C LEU A 15 41.74 1.86 -26.23
N PRO A 16 42.19 2.68 -25.25
CA PRO A 16 41.89 2.45 -23.86
C PRO A 16 40.37 2.55 -23.65
N LEU A 17 39.76 1.48 -23.11
CA LEU A 17 38.42 1.54 -22.57
C LEU A 17 38.37 2.66 -21.54
N GLY A 18 37.54 3.69 -21.81
CA GLY A 18 37.36 4.82 -20.92
C GLY A 18 37.03 4.30 -19.50
N ALA A 19 37.75 4.81 -18.49
CA ALA A 19 37.44 4.50 -17.09
C ALA A 19 35.98 4.89 -16.82
N PRO A 20 35.21 4.06 -16.07
CA PRO A 20 33.85 4.43 -15.69
C PRO A 20 33.90 5.79 -14.99
N SER A 21 33.09 6.75 -15.44
CA SER A 21 32.97 8.05 -14.81
C SER A 21 32.56 7.85 -13.36
N ALA A 22 33.38 8.31 -12.42
CA ALA A 22 33.02 8.23 -11.00
C ALA A 22 31.70 8.98 -10.80
N GLN A 23 30.64 8.25 -10.40
CA GLN A 23 29.37 8.84 -10.08
C GLN A 23 29.56 9.81 -8.90
N ALA A 24 29.09 11.04 -9.03
CA ALA A 24 29.21 12.03 -7.96
C ALA A 24 28.53 11.50 -6.69
N ALA A 25 29.13 11.72 -5.52
CA ALA A 25 28.55 11.29 -4.25
C ALA A 25 27.14 11.90 -4.07
N PRO A 26 26.19 11.12 -3.49
CA PRO A 26 24.84 11.60 -3.22
C PRO A 26 24.83 12.89 -2.40
N ARG A 27 23.94 13.80 -2.74
CA ARG A 27 23.79 15.10 -2.07
C ARG A 27 22.51 15.15 -1.27
N THR A 28 22.48 16.07 -0.30
CA THR A 28 21.25 16.44 0.39
C THR A 28 20.85 17.86 -0.04
N TRP A 29 19.66 17.97 -0.61
CA TRP A 29 19.02 19.22 -0.98
C TRP A 29 18.04 19.64 0.10
N HIS A 30 18.02 20.92 0.45
CA HIS A 30 17.06 21.48 1.39
C HIS A 30 16.08 22.38 0.64
N VAL A 31 14.79 22.07 0.79
CA VAL A 31 13.68 22.75 0.13
C VAL A 31 12.81 23.45 1.16
N GLY A 32 12.42 24.67 0.91
CA GLY A 32 11.53 25.42 1.79
C GLY A 32 11.44 26.90 1.44
N PRO A 33 10.43 27.64 1.94
CA PRO A 33 10.21 29.03 1.58
C PRO A 33 11.42 29.95 1.82
N SER A 34 12.29 29.59 2.77
CA SER A 34 13.51 30.35 3.12
C SER A 34 14.79 29.68 2.63
N ARG A 35 14.70 28.67 1.76
CA ARG A 35 15.83 27.93 1.21
C ARG A 35 16.20 28.42 -0.19
N ALA A 36 17.37 28.04 -0.67
CA ALA A 36 17.77 28.30 -2.05
C ALA A 36 16.85 27.63 -3.07
N LEU A 37 16.35 26.43 -2.76
CA LEU A 37 15.28 25.75 -3.47
C LEU A 37 13.97 25.99 -2.72
N THR A 38 13.08 26.78 -3.28
CA THR A 38 11.85 27.19 -2.59
C THR A 38 10.73 26.16 -2.71
N THR A 39 10.77 25.29 -3.71
CA THR A 39 9.73 24.29 -4.00
C THR A 39 10.32 22.89 -4.30
N PRO A 40 9.56 21.82 -4.05
CA PRO A 40 9.95 20.47 -4.48
C PRO A 40 10.24 20.34 -5.97
N SER A 41 9.47 21.00 -6.84
CA SER A 41 9.71 21.00 -8.29
C SER A 41 11.06 21.61 -8.68
N ALA A 42 11.50 22.64 -7.96
CA ALA A 42 12.84 23.21 -8.17
C ALA A 42 13.95 22.21 -7.79
N ALA A 43 13.72 21.36 -6.77
CA ALA A 43 14.65 20.30 -6.41
C ALA A 43 14.66 19.18 -7.46
N ALA A 44 13.49 18.80 -8.00
CA ALA A 44 13.39 17.78 -9.05
C ALA A 44 14.23 18.14 -10.31
N ALA A 45 14.35 19.43 -10.61
CA ALA A 45 15.12 19.93 -11.75
C ALA A 45 16.65 19.78 -11.57
N VAL A 46 17.16 19.64 -10.34
CA VAL A 46 18.62 19.64 -10.05
C VAL A 46 19.11 18.37 -9.34
N ALA A 47 18.21 17.59 -8.77
CA ALA A 47 18.53 16.34 -8.10
C ALA A 47 19.15 15.33 -9.07
N ARG A 48 19.92 14.41 -8.54
CA ARG A 48 20.60 13.32 -9.26
C ARG A 48 20.30 11.99 -8.56
N ASP A 49 20.63 10.90 -9.21
CA ASP A 49 20.51 9.56 -8.65
C ASP A 49 21.18 9.46 -7.27
N GLY A 50 20.48 8.85 -6.33
CA GLY A 50 20.92 8.66 -4.95
C GLY A 50 20.75 9.87 -4.04
N ASP A 51 20.30 11.02 -4.53
CA ASP A 51 20.18 12.23 -3.71
C ASP A 51 19.04 12.11 -2.68
N THR A 52 19.17 12.91 -1.61
CA THR A 52 18.13 13.13 -0.61
C THR A 52 17.58 14.54 -0.73
N VAL A 53 16.26 14.68 -0.80
CA VAL A 53 15.55 15.97 -0.78
C VAL A 53 14.82 16.11 0.54
N LEU A 54 15.27 17.02 1.39
CA LEU A 54 14.63 17.36 2.67
C LEU A 54 13.72 18.57 2.46
N ILE A 55 12.42 18.38 2.60
CA ILE A 55 11.39 19.38 2.33
C ILE A 55 10.86 19.90 3.66
N ASP A 56 11.07 21.16 3.97
CA ASP A 56 10.61 21.77 5.21
C ASP A 56 9.07 21.61 5.34
N ALA A 57 8.59 21.40 6.57
CA ALA A 57 7.16 21.31 6.83
C ALA A 57 6.45 22.60 6.41
N GLY A 58 5.31 22.47 5.76
CA GLY A 58 4.52 23.59 5.23
C GLY A 58 3.69 23.15 4.03
N THR A 59 2.90 24.05 3.47
CA THR A 59 2.06 23.77 2.30
C THR A 59 2.69 24.33 1.04
N TYR A 60 2.78 23.49 0.02
CA TYR A 60 3.29 23.79 -1.33
C TYR A 60 2.12 23.64 -2.30
N ALA A 61 1.29 24.69 -2.37
CA ALA A 61 0.10 24.72 -3.22
C ALA A 61 0.50 24.87 -4.70
N GLY A 62 -0.08 24.03 -5.57
CA GLY A 62 0.17 24.04 -7.00
C GLY A 62 1.56 23.55 -7.42
N ASP A 63 2.41 23.10 -6.47
CA ASP A 63 3.73 22.59 -6.81
C ASP A 63 3.64 21.10 -7.14
N VAL A 64 3.87 20.79 -8.40
CA VAL A 64 3.84 19.43 -8.94
C VAL A 64 5.17 19.09 -9.60
N ALA A 65 5.57 17.80 -9.57
CA ALA A 65 6.88 17.39 -10.06
C ALA A 65 6.89 16.04 -10.74
N THR A 66 7.79 15.88 -11.72
CA THR A 66 8.23 14.58 -12.23
C THR A 66 9.62 14.28 -11.70
N TRP A 67 9.77 13.17 -10.99
CA TRP A 67 11.03 12.68 -10.46
C TRP A 67 11.54 11.56 -11.35
N THR A 68 12.65 11.82 -12.06
CA THR A 68 13.24 10.90 -13.06
C THR A 68 14.49 10.21 -12.57
N GLN A 69 15.00 10.61 -11.41
CA GLN A 69 16.23 10.12 -10.84
C GLN A 69 15.99 8.84 -10.03
N ASP A 70 16.95 7.95 -10.07
CA ASP A 70 16.94 6.69 -9.31
C ASP A 70 17.41 6.88 -7.86
N ASP A 71 17.02 5.95 -7.00
CA ASP A 71 17.46 5.86 -5.59
C ASP A 71 17.18 7.11 -4.75
N LEU A 72 16.18 7.93 -5.14
CA LEU A 72 15.86 9.17 -4.42
C LEU A 72 15.25 8.90 -3.04
N THR A 73 15.59 9.77 -2.09
CA THR A 73 14.87 9.91 -0.82
C THR A 73 14.22 11.29 -0.74
N LEU A 74 12.89 11.34 -0.78
CA LEU A 74 12.06 12.53 -0.68
C LEU A 74 11.42 12.58 0.70
N ARG A 75 11.82 13.54 1.56
CA ARG A 75 11.43 13.48 2.99
C ARG A 75 11.01 14.83 3.54
N GLY A 76 9.88 14.84 4.26
CA GLY A 76 9.46 15.98 5.08
C GLY A 76 10.38 16.19 6.29
N ALA A 77 10.87 17.41 6.48
CA ALA A 77 11.74 17.83 7.58
C ALA A 77 10.97 18.71 8.58
N GLY A 78 11.12 18.42 9.88
CA GLY A 78 10.39 19.13 10.94
C GLY A 78 8.91 18.74 11.07
N GLY A 79 8.37 18.00 10.11
CA GLY A 79 6.98 17.58 10.03
C GLY A 79 6.67 16.99 8.65
N ARG A 80 5.39 16.96 8.27
CA ARG A 80 4.98 16.66 6.90
C ARG A 80 5.08 17.90 6.02
N ALA A 81 5.60 17.72 4.81
CA ALA A 81 5.45 18.69 3.74
C ALA A 81 4.15 18.37 3.00
N HIS A 82 3.23 19.33 2.91
CA HIS A 82 1.93 19.16 2.28
C HIS A 82 1.96 19.66 0.84
N LEU A 83 1.81 18.76 -0.10
CA LEU A 83 1.65 19.01 -1.53
C LEU A 83 0.15 19.06 -1.84
N ALA A 84 -0.39 20.28 -1.94
CA ALA A 84 -1.77 20.50 -2.38
C ALA A 84 -1.78 20.74 -3.89
N ALA A 85 -2.56 19.97 -4.64
CA ALA A 85 -2.59 20.05 -6.12
C ALA A 85 -3.00 21.44 -6.62
N ASP A 86 -3.96 22.09 -5.97
CA ASP A 86 -4.49 23.41 -6.35
C ASP A 86 -4.78 23.52 -7.86
N GLY A 87 -5.41 22.49 -8.41
CA GLY A 87 -5.74 22.38 -9.85
C GLY A 87 -4.57 22.06 -10.77
N GLN A 88 -3.36 21.84 -10.23
CA GLN A 88 -2.19 21.49 -11.02
C GLN A 88 -1.94 19.98 -11.02
N SER A 89 -1.28 19.50 -12.08
CA SER A 89 -0.85 18.09 -12.17
C SER A 89 0.42 17.98 -13.01
N ALA A 90 1.36 17.15 -12.57
CA ALA A 90 2.50 16.75 -13.37
C ALA A 90 2.03 15.79 -14.47
N GLN A 91 2.35 16.10 -15.72
CA GLN A 91 2.01 15.31 -16.92
C GLN A 91 0.50 15.03 -17.09
N GLY A 92 -0.40 15.80 -16.48
CA GLY A 92 -1.84 15.48 -16.47
C GLY A 92 -2.19 14.20 -15.72
N LYS A 93 -1.37 13.76 -14.73
CA LYS A 93 -1.51 12.46 -14.05
C LYS A 93 -1.55 12.55 -12.52
N ALA A 94 -0.71 13.37 -11.91
CA ALA A 94 -0.51 13.32 -10.45
C ALA A 94 0.10 14.60 -9.89
N ILE A 95 0.12 14.74 -8.55
CA ILE A 95 0.97 15.74 -7.89
C ILE A 95 2.44 15.37 -8.12
N TRP A 96 2.81 14.11 -7.87
CA TRP A 96 4.14 13.61 -8.20
C TRP A 96 4.05 12.41 -9.16
N VAL A 97 4.72 12.53 -10.32
CA VAL A 97 5.03 11.40 -11.18
C VAL A 97 6.43 10.92 -10.82
N ILE A 98 6.54 9.68 -10.35
CA ILE A 98 7.81 9.04 -10.01
C ILE A 98 8.16 8.09 -11.16
N ALA A 99 9.09 8.53 -12.01
CA ALA A 99 9.56 7.81 -13.20
C ALA A 99 10.92 7.14 -12.97
N GLY A 100 11.69 7.63 -11.98
CA GLY A 100 12.93 6.96 -11.55
C GLY A 100 12.67 5.76 -10.65
N ASP A 101 13.67 4.91 -10.53
CA ASP A 101 13.59 3.66 -9.78
C ASP A 101 13.95 3.83 -8.29
N ARG A 102 13.44 2.93 -7.44
CA ARG A 102 13.79 2.77 -6.01
C ARG A 102 13.61 4.03 -5.18
N THR A 103 12.55 4.79 -5.45
CA THR A 103 12.25 6.04 -4.72
C THR A 103 11.66 5.77 -3.34
N THR A 104 12.14 6.51 -2.35
CA THR A 104 11.59 6.54 -0.99
C THR A 104 10.90 7.88 -0.72
N VAL A 105 9.62 7.83 -0.32
CA VAL A 105 8.81 9.00 0.10
C VAL A 105 8.48 8.87 1.58
N ASP A 106 8.88 9.84 2.40
CA ASP A 106 8.70 9.79 3.84
C ASP A 106 8.18 11.11 4.40
N ARG A 107 7.09 11.08 5.17
CA ARG A 107 6.46 12.25 5.79
C ARG A 107 6.05 13.35 4.80
N ILE A 108 5.40 12.93 3.72
CA ILE A 108 4.79 13.83 2.73
C ILE A 108 3.27 13.66 2.79
N GLU A 109 2.54 14.74 2.59
CA GLU A 109 1.09 14.78 2.49
C GLU A 109 0.70 15.24 1.08
N PHE A 110 -0.30 14.56 0.49
CA PHE A 110 -0.77 14.82 -0.87
C PHE A 110 -2.28 14.99 -0.85
N SER A 111 -2.78 16.07 -1.42
CA SER A 111 -4.23 16.30 -1.48
C SER A 111 -4.68 17.05 -2.73
N GLY A 112 -5.94 16.80 -3.12
CA GLY A 112 -6.65 17.55 -4.15
C GLY A 112 -6.23 17.23 -5.58
N ALA A 113 -5.54 16.11 -5.84
CA ALA A 113 -5.18 15.69 -7.19
C ALA A 113 -6.42 15.32 -7.99
N ALA A 114 -6.68 16.05 -9.08
CA ALA A 114 -7.77 15.80 -10.00
C ALA A 114 -7.35 16.08 -11.43
N VAL A 115 -7.72 15.17 -12.35
CA VAL A 115 -7.49 15.31 -13.78
C VAL A 115 -8.76 14.90 -14.56
N PRO A 116 -8.92 15.31 -15.82
CA PRO A 116 -10.13 15.00 -16.60
C PRO A 116 -10.46 13.51 -16.71
N ASP A 117 -9.43 12.64 -16.75
CA ASP A 117 -9.59 11.18 -16.86
C ASP A 117 -9.97 10.51 -15.52
N GLN A 118 -10.26 11.29 -14.47
CA GLN A 118 -10.69 10.84 -13.14
C GLN A 118 -9.69 9.91 -12.43
N ASN A 119 -8.40 10.00 -12.75
CA ASN A 119 -7.33 9.19 -12.18
C ASN A 119 -6.16 10.02 -11.62
N GLY A 120 -6.43 11.29 -11.28
CA GLY A 120 -5.47 12.20 -10.67
C GLY A 120 -4.96 11.68 -9.34
N ALA A 121 -3.66 11.37 -9.28
CA ALA A 121 -3.07 10.71 -8.12
C ALA A 121 -2.24 11.64 -7.24
N GLY A 122 -2.17 11.36 -5.95
CA GLY A 122 -1.12 11.95 -5.11
C GLY A 122 0.26 11.54 -5.65
N ILE A 123 0.45 10.24 -5.91
CA ILE A 123 1.64 9.70 -6.60
C ILE A 123 1.20 8.80 -7.76
N ARG A 124 1.75 9.07 -8.96
CA ARG A 124 1.75 8.15 -10.09
C ARG A 124 3.13 7.49 -10.19
N LEU A 125 3.19 6.17 -9.99
CA LEU A 125 4.44 5.41 -10.14
C LEU A 125 4.57 4.90 -11.57
N GLU A 126 5.69 5.22 -12.22
CA GLU A 126 6.06 4.78 -13.56
C GLU A 126 7.43 4.09 -13.61
N GLY A 127 8.29 4.30 -12.59
CA GLY A 127 9.55 3.57 -12.39
C GLY A 127 9.40 2.38 -11.45
N ASP A 128 10.45 1.59 -11.28
CA ASP A 128 10.46 0.38 -10.47
C ASP A 128 10.84 0.65 -9.01
N GLY A 129 10.03 0.17 -8.08
CA GLY A 129 10.33 0.23 -6.65
C GLY A 129 9.94 1.56 -5.97
N LEU A 130 8.92 1.48 -5.12
CA LEU A 130 8.46 2.62 -4.32
C LEU A 130 8.34 2.22 -2.85
N THR A 131 8.96 2.99 -1.96
CA THR A 131 8.73 2.90 -0.52
C THR A 131 8.06 4.18 -0.02
N VAL A 132 6.85 4.07 0.54
CA VAL A 132 6.14 5.19 1.16
C VAL A 132 6.02 4.94 2.65
N SER A 133 6.40 5.92 3.47
CA SER A 133 6.27 5.81 4.92
C SER A 133 5.78 7.10 5.58
N ARG A 134 4.96 6.97 6.63
CA ARG A 134 4.47 8.09 7.47
C ARG A 134 3.84 9.23 6.67
N SER A 135 3.35 8.94 5.47
CA SER A 135 2.77 9.89 4.52
C SER A 135 1.24 9.86 4.56
N SER A 136 0.59 10.86 3.99
CA SER A 136 -0.86 10.99 3.97
C SER A 136 -1.33 11.30 2.56
N PHE A 137 -2.44 10.69 2.16
CA PHE A 137 -3.09 10.88 0.86
C PHE A 137 -4.57 11.08 1.12
N HIS A 138 -5.12 12.24 0.76
CA HIS A 138 -6.53 12.53 0.99
C HIS A 138 -7.11 13.45 -0.08
N ASP A 139 -8.40 13.29 -0.33
CA ASP A 139 -9.15 14.14 -1.28
C ASP A 139 -8.54 14.17 -2.70
N ASN A 140 -7.86 13.09 -3.11
CA ASN A 140 -7.38 12.88 -4.47
C ASN A 140 -8.35 11.96 -5.22
N GLN A 141 -8.31 11.97 -6.54
CA GLN A 141 -9.02 10.92 -7.30
C GLN A 141 -8.39 9.54 -7.06
N GLU A 142 -7.06 9.46 -6.92
CA GLU A 142 -6.33 8.27 -6.49
C GLU A 142 -5.30 8.66 -5.40
N GLY A 143 -5.21 7.92 -4.32
CA GLY A 143 -4.13 8.19 -3.37
C GLY A 143 -2.76 7.91 -4.00
N ILE A 144 -2.55 6.65 -4.42
CA ILE A 144 -1.41 6.22 -5.23
C ILE A 144 -1.93 5.34 -6.36
N LEU A 145 -1.45 5.57 -7.58
CA LEU A 145 -1.75 4.78 -8.75
C LEU A 145 -0.45 4.28 -9.41
N THR A 146 -0.34 2.97 -9.64
CA THR A 146 0.80 2.41 -10.38
C THR A 146 0.36 1.79 -11.71
N GLY A 147 1.25 1.79 -12.68
CA GLY A 147 1.10 1.01 -13.91
C GLY A 147 1.35 -0.49 -13.69
N ALA A 148 1.41 -1.23 -14.79
CA ALA A 148 1.93 -2.60 -14.80
C ALA A 148 3.46 -2.53 -14.83
N LEU A 149 4.10 -2.87 -13.71
CA LEU A 149 5.53 -2.81 -13.47
C LEU A 149 5.98 -4.15 -12.87
N PRO A 150 6.15 -5.22 -13.66
CA PRO A 150 6.28 -6.60 -13.17
C PRO A 150 7.52 -6.83 -12.32
N ASP A 151 8.52 -5.98 -12.40
CA ASP A 151 9.76 -6.04 -11.61
C ASP A 151 9.75 -5.12 -10.39
N SER A 152 8.68 -4.35 -10.20
CA SER A 152 8.55 -3.37 -9.11
C SER A 152 8.11 -4.02 -7.80
N ASP A 153 8.73 -3.59 -6.69
CA ASP A 153 8.24 -3.81 -5.34
C ASP A 153 7.68 -2.50 -4.77
N VAL A 154 6.44 -2.54 -4.28
CA VAL A 154 5.78 -1.40 -3.64
C VAL A 154 5.64 -1.66 -2.14
N VAL A 155 6.13 -0.74 -1.31
CA VAL A 155 6.12 -0.86 0.14
C VAL A 155 5.47 0.35 0.78
N ILE A 156 4.35 0.13 1.48
CA ILE A 156 3.60 1.17 2.19
C ILE A 156 3.66 0.91 3.70
N ARG A 157 4.10 1.88 4.49
CA ARG A 157 4.24 1.72 5.93
C ARG A 157 3.71 2.93 6.70
N ARG A 158 2.88 2.69 7.73
CA ARG A 158 2.45 3.73 8.69
C ARG A 158 1.92 4.98 7.99
N SER A 159 1.20 4.80 6.88
CA SER A 159 0.68 5.87 6.05
C SER A 159 -0.86 5.91 6.12
N ARG A 160 -1.45 7.01 5.69
CA ARG A 160 -2.89 7.23 5.74
C ARG A 160 -3.42 7.48 4.34
N PHE A 161 -4.52 6.84 4.01
CA PHE A 161 -5.27 7.02 2.78
C PHE A 161 -6.72 7.28 3.17
N VAL A 162 -7.22 8.49 2.95
CA VAL A 162 -8.52 8.91 3.47
C VAL A 162 -9.30 9.71 2.44
N GLY A 163 -10.49 9.25 2.10
CA GLY A 163 -11.40 10.02 1.26
C GLY A 163 -10.91 10.24 -0.18
N ASN A 164 -10.07 9.33 -0.71
CA ASN A 164 -9.72 9.38 -2.12
C ASN A 164 -10.78 8.63 -2.94
N GLY A 165 -10.93 9.00 -4.20
CA GLY A 165 -11.89 8.47 -5.16
C GLY A 165 -12.57 9.58 -5.94
N ALA A 166 -12.80 9.36 -7.24
CA ALA A 166 -13.54 10.28 -8.10
C ALA A 166 -15.07 10.04 -8.05
N GLY A 167 -15.51 9.00 -7.34
CA GLY A 167 -16.93 8.60 -7.32
C GLY A 167 -17.37 7.80 -8.54
N ASP A 168 -16.43 7.28 -9.33
CA ASP A 168 -16.66 6.55 -10.58
C ASP A 168 -16.57 5.02 -10.43
N GLY A 169 -16.16 4.54 -9.25
CA GLY A 169 -15.93 3.12 -8.96
C GLY A 169 -14.60 2.56 -9.51
N TYR A 170 -13.84 3.37 -10.26
CA TYR A 170 -12.57 2.96 -10.87
C TYR A 170 -11.35 3.59 -10.18
N SER A 171 -11.57 4.62 -9.39
CA SER A 171 -10.56 5.31 -8.60
C SER A 171 -10.62 4.91 -7.12
N HIS A 172 -9.48 4.86 -6.42
CA HIS A 172 -9.34 4.15 -5.15
C HIS A 172 -8.46 4.89 -4.14
N ASN A 173 -8.52 4.53 -2.86
CA ASN A 173 -7.54 5.02 -1.89
C ASN A 173 -6.12 4.57 -2.24
N LEU A 174 -5.94 3.32 -2.66
CA LEU A 174 -4.67 2.79 -3.18
C LEU A 174 -4.95 1.83 -4.33
N TYR A 175 -4.39 2.10 -5.51
CA TYR A 175 -4.43 1.17 -6.63
C TYR A 175 -3.01 0.79 -7.08
N VAL A 176 -2.67 -0.48 -6.89
CA VAL A 176 -1.40 -1.06 -7.35
C VAL A 176 -1.68 -2.00 -8.51
N GLY A 177 -1.13 -1.68 -9.67
CA GLY A 177 -1.25 -2.49 -10.90
C GLY A 177 -0.48 -3.81 -10.81
N ALA A 178 -0.21 -4.43 -11.95
CA ALA A 178 0.51 -5.70 -12.02
C ALA A 178 2.01 -5.48 -11.71
N VAL A 179 2.35 -5.55 -10.42
CA VAL A 179 3.72 -5.43 -9.92
C VAL A 179 4.22 -6.78 -9.34
N ARG A 180 5.52 -6.91 -9.09
CA ARG A 180 6.10 -8.09 -8.45
C ARG A 180 5.56 -8.31 -7.04
N SER A 181 5.57 -7.26 -6.22
CA SER A 181 5.02 -7.37 -4.87
C SER A 181 4.49 -6.05 -4.30
N LEU A 182 3.43 -6.17 -3.48
CA LEU A 182 2.92 -5.11 -2.61
C LEU A 182 3.04 -5.55 -1.15
N SER A 183 3.58 -4.68 -0.30
CA SER A 183 3.60 -4.86 1.16
C SER A 183 3.02 -3.63 1.86
N VAL A 184 1.93 -3.81 2.62
CA VAL A 184 1.25 -2.74 3.35
C VAL A 184 1.21 -3.06 4.84
N THR A 185 1.79 -2.18 5.67
CA THR A 185 1.88 -2.43 7.11
C THR A 185 1.63 -1.18 7.96
N GLY A 186 0.83 -1.35 9.02
CA GLY A 186 0.58 -0.31 10.02
C GLY A 186 -0.07 0.96 9.47
N SER A 187 -0.85 0.83 8.41
CA SER A 187 -1.46 1.94 7.70
C SER A 187 -2.96 2.02 7.97
N LEU A 188 -3.54 3.20 7.76
CA LEU A 188 -4.96 3.46 7.81
C LEU A 188 -5.48 3.68 6.39
N PHE A 189 -6.57 3.02 6.06
CA PHE A 189 -7.37 3.23 4.87
C PHE A 189 -8.79 3.54 5.30
N ALA A 190 -9.36 4.65 4.84
CA ALA A 190 -10.68 5.04 5.27
C ALA A 190 -11.43 5.84 4.20
N GLY A 191 -12.70 5.54 4.08
CA GLY A 191 -13.66 6.41 3.42
C GLY A 191 -13.43 6.61 1.93
N ALA A 192 -12.97 5.60 1.20
CA ALA A 192 -12.89 5.67 -0.26
C ALA A 192 -14.25 6.04 -0.87
N VAL A 193 -14.25 6.92 -1.88
CA VAL A 193 -15.48 7.41 -2.52
C VAL A 193 -15.82 6.49 -3.69
N VAL A 194 -16.80 5.59 -3.51
CA VAL A 194 -17.29 4.57 -4.45
C VAL A 194 -16.23 3.52 -4.83
N GLY A 195 -14.94 3.83 -4.72
CA GLY A 195 -13.83 2.94 -5.01
C GLY A 195 -13.46 2.00 -3.86
N HIS A 196 -12.39 1.26 -4.04
CA HIS A 196 -11.87 0.35 -3.00
C HIS A 196 -10.92 1.08 -2.04
N GLU A 197 -10.84 0.59 -0.80
CA GLU A 197 -9.81 1.08 0.11
C GLU A 197 -8.41 0.66 -0.37
N LEU A 198 -8.27 -0.57 -0.83
CA LEU A 198 -7.04 -1.08 -1.42
C LEU A 198 -7.36 -2.04 -2.58
N LYS A 199 -6.84 -1.73 -3.77
CA LYS A 199 -6.85 -2.62 -4.93
C LYS A 199 -5.43 -3.02 -5.30
N SER A 200 -5.17 -4.33 -5.46
CA SER A 200 -3.85 -4.85 -5.82
C SER A 200 -3.91 -5.96 -6.86
N ARG A 201 -3.19 -5.74 -7.96
CA ARG A 201 -2.94 -6.74 -9.01
C ARG A 201 -1.55 -7.36 -8.90
N ALA A 202 -0.85 -7.14 -7.78
CA ALA A 202 0.50 -7.65 -7.56
C ALA A 202 0.55 -9.18 -7.56
N ALA A 203 1.61 -9.75 -8.12
CA ALA A 203 1.84 -11.21 -8.09
C ALA A 203 1.97 -11.74 -6.65
N ARG A 204 2.43 -10.88 -5.71
CA ARG A 204 2.44 -11.15 -4.28
C ARG A 204 1.93 -9.95 -3.50
N THR A 205 0.91 -10.16 -2.65
CA THR A 205 0.36 -9.10 -1.79
C THR A 205 0.48 -9.49 -0.32
N THR A 206 0.99 -8.59 0.52
CA THR A 206 1.11 -8.77 1.97
C THR A 206 0.52 -7.57 2.70
N ILE A 207 -0.58 -7.77 3.42
CA ILE A 207 -1.34 -6.73 4.13
C ILE A 207 -1.38 -7.11 5.61
N VAL A 208 -0.60 -6.43 6.47
CA VAL A 208 -0.43 -6.85 7.87
C VAL A 208 -0.56 -5.70 8.85
N GLY A 209 -1.45 -5.87 9.83
CA GLY A 209 -1.57 -4.93 10.95
C GLY A 209 -2.04 -3.54 10.53
N ASN A 210 -3.02 -3.46 9.65
CA ASN A 210 -3.63 -2.21 9.18
C ASN A 210 -5.05 -2.05 9.75
N LEU A 211 -5.57 -0.84 9.67
CA LEU A 211 -6.98 -0.52 9.86
C LEU A 211 -7.58 -0.12 8.50
N PHE A 212 -8.68 -0.79 8.13
CA PHE A 212 -9.58 -0.40 7.06
C PHE A 212 -10.90 -0.02 7.70
N ASP A 213 -11.42 1.16 7.41
CA ASP A 213 -12.66 1.66 8.01
C ASP A 213 -13.43 2.52 7.01
N ASP A 214 -14.47 1.96 6.44
CA ASP A 214 -15.32 2.69 5.50
C ASP A 214 -16.12 3.81 6.19
N GLY A 215 -16.29 3.75 7.52
CA GLY A 215 -17.10 4.71 8.25
C GLY A 215 -18.53 4.78 7.73
N THR A 216 -18.93 5.96 7.23
CA THR A 216 -20.21 6.21 6.55
C THR A 216 -20.06 6.40 5.04
N ALA A 217 -18.88 6.21 4.49
CA ALA A 217 -18.60 6.37 3.06
C ALA A 217 -19.18 5.23 2.22
N THR A 218 -19.18 5.47 0.92
CA THR A 218 -19.71 4.55 -0.10
C THR A 218 -18.62 3.64 -0.66
N ALA A 219 -17.58 3.34 0.12
CA ALA A 219 -16.51 2.45 -0.32
C ALA A 219 -17.04 1.13 -0.89
N SER A 220 -16.31 0.55 -1.82
CA SER A 220 -16.65 -0.74 -2.41
C SER A 220 -16.02 -1.87 -1.57
N TYR A 221 -15.07 -2.66 -2.09
CA TYR A 221 -14.33 -3.61 -1.24
C TYR A 221 -13.31 -2.90 -0.36
N SER A 222 -13.18 -3.33 0.91
CA SER A 222 -12.06 -2.87 1.73
C SER A 222 -10.71 -3.36 1.17
N ILE A 223 -10.67 -4.60 0.64
CA ILE A 223 -9.51 -5.16 -0.06
C ILE A 223 -9.97 -5.88 -1.32
N ASP A 224 -9.49 -5.43 -2.48
CA ASP A 224 -9.70 -6.07 -3.77
C ASP A 224 -8.39 -6.65 -4.32
N LEU A 225 -8.38 -7.95 -4.57
CA LEU A 225 -7.28 -8.70 -5.17
C LEU A 225 -7.78 -9.36 -6.47
N PRO A 226 -8.11 -8.56 -7.49
CA PRO A 226 -8.95 -8.99 -8.60
C PRO A 226 -8.33 -10.10 -9.45
N ASN A 227 -7.02 -10.23 -9.47
CA ASN A 227 -6.31 -11.27 -10.23
C ASN A 227 -5.69 -12.36 -9.34
N GLY A 228 -6.03 -12.40 -8.05
CA GLY A 228 -5.55 -13.41 -7.11
C GLY A 228 -4.12 -13.17 -6.62
N GLY A 229 -3.15 -13.95 -7.09
CA GLY A 229 -1.75 -13.89 -6.65
C GLY A 229 -1.49 -14.66 -5.34
N ARG A 230 -0.25 -14.57 -4.82
CA ARG A 230 0.10 -15.12 -3.49
C ARG A 230 -0.13 -14.06 -2.44
N SER A 231 -1.23 -14.16 -1.71
CA SER A 231 -1.70 -13.09 -0.85
C SER A 231 -1.79 -13.51 0.62
N LEU A 232 -1.32 -12.62 1.51
CA LEU A 232 -1.45 -12.74 2.96
C LEU A 232 -2.15 -11.49 3.51
N VAL A 233 -3.30 -11.67 4.12
CA VAL A 233 -4.05 -10.65 4.86
C VAL A 233 -4.07 -11.08 6.33
N ALA A 234 -3.31 -10.39 7.20
CA ALA A 234 -3.10 -10.88 8.55
C ALA A 234 -3.07 -9.78 9.62
N GLY A 235 -3.80 -9.99 10.71
CA GLY A 235 -3.78 -9.08 11.85
C GLY A 235 -4.35 -7.70 11.58
N ASN A 236 -5.24 -7.56 10.59
CA ASN A 236 -5.89 -6.31 10.26
C ASN A 236 -7.24 -6.18 10.98
N VAL A 237 -7.65 -4.96 11.26
CA VAL A 237 -9.04 -4.62 11.57
C VAL A 237 -9.68 -4.10 10.29
N ILE A 238 -10.80 -4.70 9.88
CA ILE A 238 -11.49 -4.38 8.63
C ILE A 238 -12.95 -4.12 8.96
N VAL A 239 -13.37 -2.88 8.85
CA VAL A 239 -14.72 -2.40 9.19
C VAL A 239 -15.42 -1.95 7.93
N GLN A 240 -16.42 -2.70 7.50
CA GLN A 240 -17.29 -2.34 6.41
C GLN A 240 -18.42 -1.46 6.91
N GLY A 241 -18.60 -0.30 6.30
CA GLY A 241 -19.64 0.66 6.64
C GLY A 241 -21.04 0.24 6.13
N PRO A 242 -22.10 0.80 6.70
CA PRO A 242 -23.48 0.48 6.28
C PRO A 242 -23.80 0.97 4.86
N ALA A 243 -23.10 1.99 4.38
CA ALA A 243 -23.27 2.59 3.05
C ALA A 243 -22.34 1.99 1.98
N SER A 244 -21.47 1.05 2.35
CA SER A 244 -20.55 0.40 1.39
C SER A 244 -21.32 -0.25 0.24
N GLU A 245 -20.90 -0.02 -1.00
CA GLU A 245 -21.65 -0.46 -2.17
C GLU A 245 -21.60 -1.97 -2.39
N ASN A 246 -20.44 -2.60 -2.17
CA ASN A 246 -20.29 -4.04 -2.30
C ASN A 246 -20.58 -4.78 -0.99
N PRO A 247 -21.20 -5.96 -1.03
CA PRO A 247 -21.51 -6.73 0.16
C PRO A 247 -20.35 -7.58 0.69
N ALA A 248 -19.13 -7.46 0.12
CA ALA A 248 -17.97 -8.22 0.57
C ALA A 248 -16.87 -7.29 1.10
N LEU A 249 -16.14 -7.72 2.15
CA LEU A 249 -15.03 -6.95 2.71
C LEU A 249 -13.74 -7.21 1.91
N ILE A 250 -13.45 -8.49 1.62
CA ILE A 250 -12.33 -8.88 0.77
C ILE A 250 -12.88 -9.56 -0.48
N ALA A 251 -12.42 -9.15 -1.67
CA ALA A 251 -12.64 -9.84 -2.93
C ALA A 251 -11.32 -10.43 -3.45
N TYR A 252 -11.37 -11.66 -3.99
CA TYR A 252 -10.21 -12.35 -4.51
C TYR A 252 -10.52 -13.11 -5.80
N GLY A 253 -9.96 -12.65 -6.90
CA GLY A 253 -10.02 -13.31 -8.20
C GLY A 253 -11.20 -12.89 -9.09
N GLU A 254 -11.95 -11.84 -8.74
CA GLU A 254 -13.18 -11.42 -9.45
C GLU A 254 -12.94 -11.04 -10.93
N GLU A 255 -11.73 -10.61 -11.30
CA GLU A 255 -11.36 -10.30 -12.69
C GLU A 255 -10.53 -11.43 -13.35
N GLY A 256 -10.55 -12.63 -12.75
CA GLY A 256 -9.84 -13.81 -13.24
C GLY A 256 -8.52 -14.07 -12.58
N LEU A 257 -8.29 -15.32 -12.18
CA LEU A 257 -7.07 -15.74 -11.51
C LEU A 257 -5.89 -15.79 -12.48
N THR A 258 -4.77 -15.20 -12.09
CA THR A 258 -3.52 -15.26 -12.84
C THR A 258 -2.40 -15.84 -11.99
N GLY A 259 -1.59 -16.75 -12.56
CA GLY A 259 -0.44 -17.33 -11.88
C GLY A 259 -0.79 -18.10 -10.60
N SER A 260 -0.07 -17.84 -9.52
CA SER A 260 -0.33 -18.43 -8.19
C SER A 260 -1.57 -17.82 -7.56
N ASN A 261 -2.52 -18.64 -7.14
CA ASN A 261 -3.79 -18.21 -6.56
C ASN A 261 -3.98 -18.69 -5.10
N GLN A 262 -3.08 -18.29 -4.21
CA GLN A 262 -3.07 -18.69 -2.80
C GLN A 262 -3.40 -17.51 -1.90
N LEU A 263 -4.52 -17.56 -1.20
CA LEU A 263 -4.92 -16.56 -0.22
C LEU A 263 -4.84 -17.12 1.21
N TRP A 264 -4.16 -16.36 2.08
CA TRP A 264 -4.14 -16.60 3.52
C TRP A 264 -4.78 -15.42 4.25
N VAL A 265 -5.85 -15.68 5.00
CA VAL A 265 -6.59 -14.69 5.79
C VAL A 265 -6.48 -15.12 7.25
N VAL A 266 -5.67 -14.41 8.05
CA VAL A 266 -5.23 -14.95 9.34
C VAL A 266 -5.29 -13.89 10.44
N HIS A 267 -5.94 -14.20 11.55
CA HIS A 267 -6.01 -13.31 12.71
C HIS A 267 -6.53 -11.90 12.38
N ASN A 268 -7.49 -11.76 11.47
CA ASN A 268 -8.13 -10.47 11.22
C ASN A 268 -9.39 -10.33 12.10
N THR A 269 -9.74 -9.10 12.45
CA THR A 269 -11.03 -8.75 13.01
C THR A 269 -11.85 -8.10 11.93
N PHE A 270 -12.89 -8.76 11.48
CA PHE A 270 -13.85 -8.30 10.49
C PHE A 270 -15.09 -7.76 11.18
N VAL A 271 -15.53 -6.58 10.80
CA VAL A 271 -16.76 -5.95 11.30
C VAL A 271 -17.62 -5.57 10.11
N ASN A 272 -18.75 -6.22 9.94
CA ASN A 272 -19.74 -5.85 8.94
C ASN A 272 -20.88 -5.07 9.62
N ARG A 273 -21.06 -3.81 9.24
CA ARG A 273 -22.14 -2.93 9.70
C ARG A 273 -23.33 -2.87 8.75
N ARG A 274 -23.28 -3.64 7.65
CA ARG A 274 -24.42 -3.83 6.74
C ARG A 274 -25.37 -4.89 7.32
N ASP A 275 -26.57 -4.99 6.76
CA ASP A 275 -27.58 -5.99 7.17
C ASP A 275 -27.27 -7.39 6.66
N SER A 276 -26.38 -7.53 5.69
CA SER A 276 -25.95 -8.80 5.11
C SER A 276 -24.58 -8.65 4.45
N GLY A 277 -23.98 -9.74 3.97
CA GLY A 277 -22.75 -9.68 3.18
C GLY A 277 -21.89 -10.93 3.28
N THR A 278 -20.65 -10.80 2.85
CA THR A 278 -19.64 -11.87 2.86
C THR A 278 -18.32 -11.30 3.35
N PHE A 279 -17.66 -11.97 4.30
CA PHE A 279 -16.37 -11.46 4.78
C PHE A 279 -15.25 -11.65 3.76
N VAL A 280 -15.25 -12.78 3.04
CA VAL A 280 -14.25 -13.06 2.00
C VAL A 280 -14.92 -13.68 0.78
N ARG A 281 -15.00 -12.94 -0.30
CA ARG A 281 -15.51 -13.41 -1.60
C ARG A 281 -14.38 -14.07 -2.37
N LEU A 282 -14.66 -15.24 -2.93
CA LEU A 282 -13.69 -16.07 -3.62
C LEU A 282 -14.24 -16.53 -4.96
N THR A 283 -13.50 -16.27 -6.03
CA THR A 283 -13.85 -16.85 -7.33
C THR A 283 -13.54 -18.36 -7.37
N ASP A 284 -14.17 -19.07 -8.30
CA ASP A 284 -13.92 -20.48 -8.52
C ASP A 284 -12.44 -20.75 -8.85
N GLY A 285 -11.89 -21.83 -8.26
CA GLY A 285 -10.48 -22.19 -8.39
C GLY A 285 -9.52 -21.45 -7.44
N ALA A 286 -10.02 -20.54 -6.59
CA ALA A 286 -9.22 -19.93 -5.56
C ALA A 286 -8.80 -20.92 -4.46
N HIS A 287 -7.54 -20.82 -4.01
CA HIS A 287 -7.02 -21.63 -2.89
C HIS A 287 -6.90 -20.76 -1.63
N ALA A 288 -8.01 -20.67 -0.86
CA ALA A 288 -8.07 -19.84 0.34
C ALA A 288 -7.94 -20.66 1.64
N ARG A 289 -7.22 -20.09 2.61
CA ARG A 289 -7.07 -20.62 3.96
C ARG A 289 -7.33 -19.52 4.99
N LEU A 290 -8.40 -19.70 5.78
CA LEU A 290 -8.81 -18.79 6.82
C LEU A 290 -8.47 -19.37 8.19
N ARG A 291 -7.82 -18.57 9.06
CA ARG A 291 -7.40 -19.05 10.39
C ARG A 291 -7.53 -17.94 11.43
N ASN A 292 -8.23 -18.26 12.52
CA ASN A 292 -8.27 -17.41 13.71
C ASN A 292 -8.86 -16.02 13.48
N ASN A 293 -9.72 -15.84 12.49
CA ASN A 293 -10.38 -14.56 12.27
C ASN A 293 -11.56 -14.39 13.23
N LEU A 294 -11.80 -13.16 13.66
CA LEU A 294 -13.03 -12.76 14.35
C LEU A 294 -14.00 -12.13 13.36
N LEU A 295 -15.28 -12.50 13.49
CA LEU A 295 -16.36 -12.01 12.63
C LEU A 295 -17.39 -11.31 13.53
N VAL A 296 -17.68 -10.07 13.23
CA VAL A 296 -18.68 -9.24 13.92
C VAL A 296 -19.73 -8.77 12.91
N GLY A 297 -20.98 -8.88 13.29
CA GLY A 297 -22.10 -8.53 12.43
C GLY A 297 -22.55 -9.66 11.50
N PRO A 298 -23.55 -9.43 10.63
CA PRO A 298 -24.13 -10.44 9.75
C PRO A 298 -23.22 -10.77 8.56
N GLY A 299 -23.55 -11.85 7.84
CA GLY A 299 -22.87 -12.25 6.61
C GLY A 299 -22.18 -13.62 6.71
N ASP A 300 -21.86 -14.20 5.57
CA ASP A 300 -21.17 -15.47 5.45
C ASP A 300 -19.65 -15.30 5.54
N LEU A 301 -18.96 -16.31 6.11
CA LEU A 301 -17.50 -16.28 6.17
C LEU A 301 -16.87 -16.20 4.78
N THR A 302 -17.37 -17.04 3.86
CA THR A 302 -16.97 -17.03 2.45
C THR A 302 -18.16 -17.38 1.55
N ASP A 303 -18.17 -16.91 0.33
CA ASP A 303 -19.09 -17.32 -0.74
C ASP A 303 -18.44 -18.24 -1.77
N GLY A 304 -17.21 -18.71 -1.51
CA GLY A 304 -16.48 -19.68 -2.31
C GLY A 304 -15.77 -20.71 -1.45
N ALA A 305 -15.11 -21.67 -2.09
CA ALA A 305 -14.45 -22.78 -1.40
C ALA A 305 -13.22 -22.32 -0.62
N ALA A 306 -13.20 -22.57 0.69
CA ALA A 306 -12.08 -22.25 1.57
C ALA A 306 -11.86 -23.31 2.65
N SER A 307 -10.59 -23.43 3.09
CA SER A 307 -10.27 -24.17 4.31
C SER A 307 -10.29 -23.22 5.51
N SER A 308 -11.28 -23.33 6.38
CA SER A 308 -11.42 -22.51 7.59
C SER A 308 -11.09 -23.32 8.85
N ARG A 309 -10.40 -22.70 9.83
CA ARG A 309 -10.17 -23.28 11.16
C ARG A 309 -9.88 -22.21 12.20
N GLY A 310 -10.63 -22.23 13.30
CA GLY A 310 -10.49 -21.28 14.39
C GLY A 310 -11.17 -19.93 14.12
N ASP A 311 -11.79 -19.75 12.96
CA ASP A 311 -12.58 -18.55 12.67
C ASP A 311 -13.88 -18.58 13.49
N ARG A 312 -14.26 -17.44 14.09
CA ARG A 312 -15.38 -17.39 15.03
C ARG A 312 -16.15 -16.08 14.96
N ARG A 313 -17.47 -16.18 15.01
CA ARG A 313 -18.34 -15.02 15.23
C ARG A 313 -18.40 -14.67 16.72
N VAL A 314 -18.32 -13.37 17.03
CA VAL A 314 -18.43 -12.81 18.38
C VAL A 314 -19.32 -11.59 18.37
N GLY A 315 -19.91 -11.29 19.54
CA GLY A 315 -20.65 -10.04 19.75
C GLY A 315 -19.72 -8.84 19.98
N LEU A 316 -20.28 -7.64 19.90
CA LEU A 316 -19.56 -6.39 20.19
C LEU A 316 -19.12 -6.30 21.66
N ASP A 317 -19.79 -6.99 22.56
CA ASP A 317 -19.49 -7.08 24.00
C ASP A 317 -18.14 -7.74 24.31
N GLY A 318 -17.57 -8.48 23.37
CA GLY A 318 -16.22 -9.04 23.48
C GLY A 318 -15.09 -8.04 23.33
N PHE A 319 -15.37 -6.78 22.99
CA PHE A 319 -14.37 -5.75 22.72
C PHE A 319 -14.44 -4.59 23.73
N ARG A 320 -13.36 -3.82 23.83
CA ARG A 320 -13.22 -2.73 24.82
C ARG A 320 -14.20 -1.58 24.58
N ASP A 321 -14.15 -1.02 23.36
CA ASP A 321 -15.01 0.12 22.99
C ASP A 321 -15.31 0.09 21.48
N PRO A 322 -16.15 -0.84 21.03
CA PRO A 322 -16.47 -1.02 19.60
C PRO A 322 -17.29 0.14 19.01
N ALA A 323 -17.86 1.00 19.83
CA ALA A 323 -18.57 2.20 19.39
C ALA A 323 -17.59 3.26 18.86
N HIS A 324 -16.35 3.25 19.33
CA HIS A 324 -15.24 4.12 18.89
C HIS A 324 -14.13 3.31 18.20
N ASP A 325 -14.48 2.20 17.54
CA ASP A 325 -13.57 1.35 16.75
C ASP A 325 -12.39 0.75 17.53
N ASP A 326 -12.50 0.66 18.86
CA ASP A 326 -11.56 -0.06 19.69
C ASP A 326 -11.94 -1.55 19.79
N PHE A 327 -11.51 -2.32 18.80
CA PHE A 327 -11.71 -3.75 18.72
C PHE A 327 -10.63 -4.57 19.46
N ARG A 328 -9.95 -3.99 20.44
CA ARG A 328 -9.11 -4.76 21.38
C ARG A 328 -9.97 -5.60 22.29
N LEU A 329 -9.52 -6.82 22.59
CA LEU A 329 -10.29 -7.76 23.39
C LEU A 329 -10.44 -7.30 24.84
N ARG A 330 -11.60 -7.60 25.43
CA ARG A 330 -11.83 -7.58 26.86
C ARG A 330 -11.26 -8.86 27.49
N PRO A 331 -10.89 -8.85 28.79
CA PRO A 331 -10.40 -10.05 29.46
C PRO A 331 -11.38 -11.24 29.47
N ASP A 332 -12.67 -10.97 29.48
CA ASP A 332 -13.76 -11.92 29.46
C ASP A 332 -14.25 -12.29 28.03
N SER A 333 -13.57 -11.80 27.01
CA SER A 333 -13.94 -12.06 25.62
C SER A 333 -13.86 -13.57 25.30
N PRO A 334 -14.87 -14.12 24.59
CA PRO A 334 -14.84 -15.51 24.15
C PRO A 334 -13.78 -15.81 23.08
N ALA A 335 -13.01 -14.80 22.66
CA ALA A 335 -11.93 -14.88 21.69
C ALA A 335 -10.55 -15.17 22.34
N VAL A 336 -10.42 -14.93 23.65
CA VAL A 336 -9.16 -15.07 24.37
C VAL A 336 -8.74 -16.55 24.45
N ASP A 337 -7.47 -16.85 24.15
CA ASP A 337 -6.85 -18.19 24.19
C ASP A 337 -7.59 -19.26 23.33
N ARG A 338 -8.25 -18.87 22.24
CA ARG A 338 -9.05 -19.77 21.39
C ARG A 338 -8.42 -20.06 20.03
N GLY A 339 -7.36 -19.38 19.69
CA GLY A 339 -6.72 -19.55 18.38
C GLY A 339 -6.06 -20.93 18.21
N VAL A 340 -6.03 -21.40 16.97
CA VAL A 340 -5.23 -22.55 16.57
C VAL A 340 -3.83 -22.12 16.19
N ARG A 341 -2.86 -23.02 16.25
CA ARG A 341 -1.50 -22.73 15.81
C ARG A 341 -1.46 -22.42 14.31
N VAL A 342 -0.81 -21.32 13.95
CA VAL A 342 -0.57 -20.90 12.58
C VAL A 342 0.93 -20.95 12.31
N PRO A 343 1.39 -21.46 11.16
CA PRO A 343 2.81 -21.44 10.79
C PRO A 343 3.42 -20.05 10.94
N PRO A 344 4.67 -19.94 11.46
CA PRO A 344 5.29 -18.65 11.77
C PRO A 344 5.29 -17.64 10.63
N ARG A 345 5.38 -18.11 9.37
CA ARG A 345 5.40 -17.26 8.15
C ARG A 345 4.08 -16.54 7.88
N TRP A 346 2.96 -16.99 8.44
CA TRP A 346 1.63 -16.39 8.26
C TRP A 346 1.08 -15.75 9.54
N ARG A 347 1.74 -15.95 10.66
CA ARG A 347 1.32 -15.39 11.94
C ARG A 347 1.69 -13.91 12.01
N PRO A 348 0.73 -12.98 12.29
CA PRO A 348 1.04 -11.58 12.48
C PRO A 348 1.96 -11.39 13.69
N ARG A 349 3.03 -10.62 13.54
CA ARG A 349 3.95 -10.24 14.61
C ARG A 349 3.66 -8.84 15.13
N TRP A 350 2.79 -8.13 14.46
CA TRP A 350 2.46 -6.75 14.69
C TRP A 350 0.95 -6.59 14.74
N GLU A 351 0.51 -5.63 15.53
CA GLU A 351 -0.86 -5.14 15.65
C GLU A 351 -0.91 -3.68 15.18
N TYR A 352 -2.02 -3.29 14.62
CA TYR A 352 -2.26 -1.88 14.30
C TYR A 352 -2.23 -1.02 15.56
N ALA A 353 -1.65 0.16 15.46
CA ALA A 353 -1.63 1.19 16.49
C ALA A 353 -2.03 2.53 15.86
N ALA A 354 -3.13 3.12 16.35
CA ALA A 354 -3.60 4.42 15.88
C ALA A 354 -2.52 5.53 16.08
N PRO A 355 -2.52 6.58 15.23
CA PRO A 355 -3.39 6.83 14.09
C PRO A 355 -2.96 6.13 12.79
N ALA A 356 -1.74 5.70 12.67
CA ALA A 356 -1.16 4.84 11.63
C ALA A 356 0.21 4.36 12.13
N GLY A 357 0.26 3.17 12.70
CA GLY A 357 1.43 2.63 13.35
C GLY A 357 1.34 1.14 13.63
N LEU A 358 2.38 0.63 14.22
CA LEU A 358 2.50 -0.77 14.62
C LEU A 358 2.99 -0.87 16.06
N ARG A 359 2.45 -1.80 16.80
CA ARG A 359 3.01 -2.30 18.04
C ARG A 359 3.25 -3.79 17.92
N ARG A 360 4.21 -4.31 18.67
CA ARG A 360 4.49 -5.74 18.66
C ARG A 360 3.30 -6.53 19.24
N ARG A 361 2.84 -7.57 18.52
CA ARG A 361 1.86 -8.51 19.03
C ARG A 361 2.53 -9.37 20.10
N PRO A 362 2.04 -9.42 21.36
CA PRO A 362 2.58 -10.32 22.36
C PRO A 362 2.27 -11.77 21.99
N LEU A 363 2.96 -12.70 22.63
CA LEU A 363 2.69 -14.13 22.52
C LEU A 363 2.44 -14.61 23.95
N VAL A 364 1.18 -14.64 24.35
CA VAL A 364 0.77 -15.05 25.69
C VAL A 364 -0.15 -16.26 25.54
N GLY A 365 0.24 -17.41 26.13
CA GLY A 365 -0.58 -18.61 26.12
C GLY A 365 -0.85 -19.16 24.70
N ARG A 366 -2.10 -19.56 24.48
CA ARG A 366 -2.62 -19.85 23.14
C ARG A 366 -2.94 -18.53 22.45
N PRO A 367 -2.79 -18.45 21.10
CA PRO A 367 -3.12 -17.21 20.41
C PRO A 367 -4.59 -16.83 20.62
N ASP A 368 -4.84 -15.54 20.75
CA ASP A 368 -6.19 -15.01 20.68
C ASP A 368 -6.70 -15.00 19.24
N LEU A 369 -8.00 -15.00 19.07
CA LEU A 369 -8.63 -14.79 17.76
C LEU A 369 -8.60 -13.29 17.41
N GLY A 370 -8.57 -13.00 16.10
CA GLY A 370 -8.62 -11.63 15.62
C GLY A 370 -7.27 -10.90 15.58
N ALA A 371 -7.37 -9.59 15.37
CA ALA A 371 -6.23 -8.71 15.09
C ALA A 371 -5.33 -8.42 16.31
N TYR A 372 -5.90 -8.51 17.50
CA TYR A 372 -5.24 -8.13 18.75
C TYR A 372 -5.08 -9.32 19.70
N GLU A 373 -3.99 -9.29 20.45
CA GLU A 373 -3.73 -10.20 21.58
C GLU A 373 -4.04 -9.47 22.89
N LEU A 374 -4.71 -10.11 23.83
CA LEU A 374 -4.96 -9.56 25.15
C LEU A 374 -3.63 -9.38 25.92
N ARG A 375 -3.52 -8.27 26.65
CA ARG A 375 -2.34 -7.90 27.45
C ARG A 375 -2.66 -7.89 28.92
#